data_9a0a8b48c3a07f84b905c6df7a7651f6
#
_entry.id   9a0a8b48c3a07f84b905c6df7a7651f6
#
_cell.length_a   1.000
_cell.length_b   1.000
_cell.length_c   1.000
_cell.angle_alpha   90.00
_cell.angle_beta   90.00
_cell.angle_gamma   90.00
#
_symmetry.space_group_name_H-M   'P 1'
#
loop_
_entity.id
_entity.type
_entity.pdbx_description
1 polymer ?
#
loop_
_entity_poly.entity_id
_entity_poly.type
_entity_poly.pdbx_seq_one_letter_code
_entity_poly.pdbx_strand_id
1 'polypeptide(L)'
;MGRIIVVDGTSNAGKTTLCENIEKNIQDIGIVPGASIFAKINRSRYPKIPAIPQSAEEEKENQKFFFRLELDRLNEANRFANQGKTVFMDRGVLEILSVAYSFESINGWDGIYKNAQDLYEQFISYARNMGINLPDKYIWLQANYEEIQRRNKLRQQERGQLLSETDWIEENLIGKQIEFFRKMCIPENTDKICLIDTNNMTKQEVLEEVCSLLKLQLKVYDRGEK
;
A
#
# COMPACT_ATOMS: atom_id res chain seq x y z
N MET A 1 -8.40 19.35 10.41
CA MET A 1 -7.85 18.71 9.20
C MET A 1 -7.81 17.22 9.46
N GLY A 2 -8.22 16.39 8.49
CA GLY A 2 -8.17 14.95 8.60
C GLY A 2 -6.73 14.42 8.53
N ARG A 3 -6.58 13.10 8.74
CA ARG A 3 -5.28 12.40 8.67
C ARG A 3 -5.19 11.58 7.39
N ILE A 4 -3.98 11.43 6.85
CA ILE A 4 -3.70 10.56 5.71
C ILE A 4 -2.89 9.36 6.18
N ILE A 5 -3.40 8.16 5.96
CA ILE A 5 -2.81 6.90 6.40
C ILE A 5 -2.62 6.01 5.17
N VAL A 6 -1.42 5.52 4.96
CA VAL A 6 -1.13 4.57 3.89
C VAL A 6 -1.16 3.16 4.44
N VAL A 7 -1.86 2.25 3.75
CA VAL A 7 -1.85 0.82 4.03
C VAL A 7 -1.01 0.12 2.97
N ASP A 8 0.22 -0.16 3.31
CA ASP A 8 1.17 -0.89 2.48
C ASP A 8 1.35 -2.34 2.96
N GLY A 9 2.11 -3.13 2.26
CA GLY A 9 2.41 -4.50 2.68
C GLY A 9 2.68 -5.46 1.53
N THR A 10 3.12 -6.66 1.88
CA THR A 10 3.35 -7.73 0.90
C THR A 10 2.10 -8.07 0.09
N SER A 11 2.28 -8.66 -1.08
CA SER A 11 1.15 -9.13 -1.88
C SER A 11 0.28 -10.07 -1.04
N ASN A 12 -1.03 -9.98 -1.24
CA ASN A 12 -2.02 -10.81 -0.53
C ASN A 12 -2.02 -10.71 1.03
N ALA A 13 -1.35 -9.70 1.62
CA ALA A 13 -1.37 -9.46 3.07
C ALA A 13 -2.72 -8.91 3.59
N GLY A 14 -3.65 -8.55 2.70
CA GLY A 14 -5.00 -8.12 3.08
C GLY A 14 -5.26 -6.61 3.01
N LYS A 15 -4.39 -5.83 2.38
CA LYS A 15 -4.48 -4.35 2.27
C LYS A 15 -5.85 -3.85 1.77
N THR A 16 -6.26 -4.29 0.60
CA THR A 16 -7.55 -3.89 0.01
C THR A 16 -8.73 -4.32 0.88
N THR A 17 -8.67 -5.53 1.42
CA THR A 17 -9.70 -6.04 2.35
C THR A 17 -9.79 -5.19 3.62
N LEU A 18 -8.65 -4.74 4.16
CA LEU A 18 -8.62 -3.84 5.31
C LEU A 18 -9.26 -2.49 4.95
N CYS A 19 -8.88 -1.88 3.82
CA CYS A 19 -9.47 -0.62 3.37
C CYS A 19 -10.99 -0.71 3.18
N GLU A 20 -11.48 -1.80 2.56
CA GLU A 20 -12.91 -2.08 2.41
C GLU A 20 -13.63 -2.24 3.76
N ASN A 21 -13.01 -2.92 4.73
CA ASN A 21 -13.59 -3.09 6.05
C ASN A 21 -13.60 -1.78 6.85
N ILE A 22 -12.56 -0.97 6.74
CA ILE A 22 -12.49 0.36 7.34
C ILE A 22 -13.63 1.24 6.80
N GLU A 23 -13.80 1.31 5.48
CA GLU A 23 -14.86 2.10 4.85
C GLU A 23 -16.26 1.70 5.34
N LYS A 24 -16.50 0.41 5.50
CA LYS A 24 -17.78 -0.12 5.98
C LYS A 24 -18.03 0.18 7.46
N ASN A 25 -17.00 0.07 8.30
CA ASN A 25 -17.16 0.01 9.77
C ASN A 25 -16.76 1.30 10.50
N ILE A 26 -16.21 2.30 9.83
CA ILE A 26 -15.77 3.56 10.46
C ILE A 26 -16.45 4.75 9.77
N GLN A 27 -16.81 5.78 10.54
CA GLN A 27 -17.41 7.00 10.01
C GLN A 27 -16.34 7.98 9.53
N ASP A 28 -16.74 8.92 8.67
CA ASP A 28 -15.90 10.02 8.17
C ASP A 28 -14.57 9.58 7.56
N ILE A 29 -14.64 8.46 6.82
CA ILE A 29 -13.50 7.90 6.12
C ILE A 29 -13.51 8.29 4.64
N GLY A 30 -12.32 8.53 4.11
CA GLY A 30 -12.04 8.58 2.67
C GLY A 30 -11.15 7.40 2.27
N ILE A 31 -11.43 6.75 1.16
CA ILE A 31 -10.57 5.71 0.60
C ILE A 31 -10.00 6.18 -0.74
N VAL A 32 -8.68 6.12 -0.87
CA VAL A 32 -7.99 6.27 -2.15
C VAL A 32 -7.57 4.87 -2.61
N PRO A 33 -8.17 4.36 -3.70
CA PRO A 33 -7.94 2.99 -4.13
C PRO A 33 -6.52 2.77 -4.64
N GLY A 34 -6.09 1.50 -4.68
CA GLY A 34 -4.79 1.11 -5.19
C GLY A 34 -4.51 1.57 -6.63
N ALA A 35 -3.25 1.68 -6.98
CA ALA A 35 -2.75 2.28 -8.23
C ALA A 35 -3.50 1.80 -9.50
N SER A 36 -3.73 0.49 -9.63
CA SER A 36 -4.41 -0.08 -10.79
C SER A 36 -5.88 0.34 -10.91
N ILE A 37 -6.59 0.44 -9.78
CA ILE A 37 -7.99 0.88 -9.74
C ILE A 37 -8.05 2.39 -9.98
N PHE A 38 -7.18 3.15 -9.34
CA PHE A 38 -7.09 4.60 -9.52
C PHE A 38 -6.80 4.97 -10.99
N ALA A 39 -5.85 4.28 -11.63
CA ALA A 39 -5.55 4.49 -13.05
C ALA A 39 -6.74 4.14 -13.95
N LYS A 40 -7.49 3.07 -13.65
CA LYS A 40 -8.70 2.71 -14.41
C LYS A 40 -9.79 3.77 -14.31
N ILE A 41 -10.00 4.36 -13.13
CA ILE A 41 -10.96 5.44 -12.91
C ILE A 41 -10.51 6.71 -13.67
N ASN A 42 -9.20 6.97 -13.71
CA ASN A 42 -8.60 8.13 -14.38
C ASN A 42 -8.01 7.77 -15.76
N ARG A 43 -8.73 6.98 -16.55
CA ARG A 43 -8.22 6.38 -17.81
C ARG A 43 -7.78 7.41 -18.86
N SER A 44 -8.35 8.59 -18.88
CA SER A 44 -7.92 9.69 -19.77
C SER A 44 -6.49 10.13 -19.49
N ARG A 45 -6.05 10.10 -18.22
CA ARG A 45 -4.70 10.46 -17.77
C ARG A 45 -3.75 9.28 -17.74
N TYR A 46 -4.29 8.09 -17.46
CA TYR A 46 -3.55 6.83 -17.34
C TYR A 46 -4.12 5.76 -18.28
N PRO A 47 -3.94 5.92 -19.60
CA PRO A 47 -4.57 5.03 -20.60
C PRO A 47 -4.05 3.59 -20.52
N LYS A 48 -2.79 3.42 -20.06
CA LYS A 48 -2.13 2.12 -19.91
C LYS A 48 -1.30 2.11 -18.64
N ILE A 49 -1.47 1.05 -17.86
CA ILE A 49 -0.59 0.76 -16.71
C ILE A 49 0.62 -0.03 -17.22
N PRO A 50 1.86 0.29 -16.77
CA PRO A 50 3.04 -0.48 -17.13
C PRO A 50 2.89 -1.97 -16.82
N ALA A 51 3.47 -2.79 -17.67
CA ALA A 51 3.61 -4.23 -17.42
C ALA A 51 4.73 -4.50 -16.41
N ILE A 52 4.82 -5.75 -15.96
CA ILE A 52 5.96 -6.22 -15.16
C ILE A 52 7.24 -6.02 -15.99
N PRO A 53 8.25 -5.34 -15.44
CA PRO A 53 9.47 -5.03 -16.16
C PRO A 53 10.29 -6.29 -16.45
N GLN A 54 10.95 -6.31 -17.58
CA GLN A 54 11.86 -7.38 -17.99
C GLN A 54 13.32 -6.93 -17.99
N SER A 55 13.58 -5.67 -17.68
CA SER A 55 14.91 -5.09 -17.60
C SER A 55 14.97 -3.95 -16.58
N ALA A 56 16.19 -3.56 -16.20
CA ALA A 56 16.43 -2.41 -15.33
C ALA A 56 15.89 -1.11 -15.92
N GLU A 57 16.00 -0.93 -17.24
CA GLU A 57 15.53 0.25 -17.95
C GLU A 57 14.00 0.35 -17.91
N GLU A 58 13.30 -0.77 -18.15
CA GLU A 58 11.85 -0.81 -18.05
C GLU A 58 11.38 -0.52 -16.62
N GLU A 59 12.08 -1.05 -15.61
CA GLU A 59 11.77 -0.77 -14.23
C GLU A 59 11.93 0.72 -13.89
N LYS A 60 13.01 1.37 -14.33
CA LYS A 60 13.20 2.82 -14.15
C LYS A 60 12.09 3.65 -14.79
N GLU A 61 11.60 3.27 -15.96
CA GLU A 61 10.45 3.93 -16.59
C GLU A 61 9.15 3.66 -15.82
N ASN A 62 8.94 2.43 -15.34
CA ASN A 62 7.80 2.09 -14.49
C ASN A 62 7.79 2.91 -13.20
N GLN A 63 8.95 3.11 -12.57
CA GLN A 63 9.08 3.94 -11.37
C GLN A 63 8.61 5.37 -11.64
N LYS A 64 9.05 6.02 -12.73
CA LYS A 64 8.59 7.37 -13.09
C LYS A 64 7.06 7.44 -13.23
N PHE A 65 6.48 6.44 -13.89
CA PHE A 65 5.03 6.35 -14.02
C PHE A 65 4.34 6.24 -12.67
N PHE A 66 4.80 5.32 -11.80
CA PHE A 66 4.16 5.08 -10.51
C PHE A 66 4.35 6.25 -9.54
N PHE A 67 5.52 6.91 -9.51
CA PHE A 67 5.70 8.12 -8.69
C PHE A 67 4.76 9.25 -9.12
N ARG A 68 4.55 9.45 -10.42
CA ARG A 68 3.57 10.42 -10.92
C ARG A 68 2.14 10.05 -10.51
N LEU A 69 1.79 8.78 -10.62
CA LEU A 69 0.48 8.28 -10.21
C LEU A 69 0.26 8.45 -8.69
N GLU A 70 1.28 8.18 -7.88
CA GLU A 70 1.22 8.36 -6.43
C GLU A 70 1.03 9.83 -6.05
N LEU A 71 1.62 10.75 -6.79
CA LEU A 71 1.41 12.18 -6.56
C LEU A 71 -0.06 12.56 -6.75
N ASP A 72 -0.71 12.05 -7.81
CA ASP A 72 -2.13 12.30 -8.04
C ASP A 72 -3.02 11.65 -6.97
N ARG A 73 -2.66 10.44 -6.53
CA ARG A 73 -3.36 9.75 -5.44
C ARG A 73 -3.21 10.50 -4.11
N LEU A 74 -2.02 11.04 -3.84
CA LEU A 74 -1.78 11.87 -2.66
C LEU A 74 -2.57 13.18 -2.71
N ASN A 75 -2.71 13.79 -3.88
CA ASN A 75 -3.58 14.96 -4.09
C ASN A 75 -5.05 14.64 -3.77
N GLU A 76 -5.54 13.49 -4.23
CA GLU A 76 -6.91 13.06 -3.91
C GLU A 76 -7.08 12.79 -2.42
N ALA A 77 -6.08 12.17 -1.76
CA ALA A 77 -6.09 11.98 -0.32
C ALA A 77 -6.14 13.32 0.44
N ASN A 78 -5.37 14.31 0.00
CA ASN A 78 -5.40 15.67 0.57
C ASN A 78 -6.77 16.33 0.39
N ARG A 79 -7.41 16.14 -0.75
CA ARG A 79 -8.76 16.65 -0.99
C ARG A 79 -9.77 16.12 0.04
N PHE A 80 -9.73 14.82 0.35
CA PHE A 80 -10.58 14.24 1.39
C PHE A 80 -10.18 14.70 2.80
N ALA A 81 -8.88 14.76 3.10
CA ALA A 81 -8.39 15.20 4.41
C ALA A 81 -8.76 16.66 4.69
N ASN A 82 -8.78 17.53 3.68
CA ASN A 82 -9.24 18.92 3.80
C ASN A 82 -10.75 19.03 4.10
N GLN A 83 -11.53 17.98 3.82
CA GLN A 83 -12.94 17.85 4.24
C GLN A 83 -13.10 17.33 5.67
N GLY A 84 -12.01 17.15 6.41
CA GLY A 84 -12.02 16.63 7.78
C GLY A 84 -11.98 15.11 7.92
N LYS A 85 -11.96 14.37 6.80
CA LYS A 85 -11.97 12.90 6.81
C LYS A 85 -10.63 12.30 7.21
N THR A 86 -10.65 11.16 7.90
CA THR A 86 -9.48 10.29 7.97
C THR A 86 -9.41 9.48 6.67
N VAL A 87 -8.28 9.57 5.98
CA VAL A 87 -8.10 8.99 4.63
C VAL A 87 -7.19 7.79 4.69
N PHE A 88 -7.62 6.69 4.08
CA PHE A 88 -6.77 5.52 3.85
C PHE A 88 -6.43 5.38 2.37
N MET A 89 -5.15 5.25 2.09
CA MET A 89 -4.64 4.94 0.75
C MET A 89 -4.29 3.46 0.69
N ASP A 90 -4.91 2.72 -0.22
CA ASP A 90 -4.57 1.31 -0.50
C ASP A 90 -3.28 1.28 -1.31
N ARG A 91 -2.16 0.99 -0.67
CA ARG A 91 -0.77 1.11 -1.13
C ARG A 91 -0.28 2.56 -1.22
N GLY A 92 1.02 2.73 -1.21
CA GLY A 92 1.67 4.03 -1.31
C GLY A 92 3.07 3.99 -1.89
N VAL A 93 3.74 5.10 -1.77
CA VAL A 93 5.06 5.33 -2.39
C VAL A 93 6.16 4.41 -1.84
N LEU A 94 6.04 3.94 -0.59
CA LEU A 94 7.04 3.03 -0.01
C LEU A 94 7.03 1.65 -0.68
N GLU A 95 5.89 1.23 -1.25
CA GLU A 95 5.83 0.00 -2.04
C GLU A 95 6.73 0.08 -3.27
N ILE A 96 6.79 1.24 -3.95
CA ILE A 96 7.68 1.44 -5.12
C ILE A 96 9.14 1.24 -4.72
N LEU A 97 9.55 1.81 -3.59
CA LEU A 97 10.90 1.63 -3.05
C LEU A 97 11.17 0.16 -2.68
N SER A 98 10.20 -0.52 -2.05
CA SER A 98 10.37 -1.92 -1.65
C SER A 98 10.48 -2.86 -2.85
N VAL A 99 9.74 -2.58 -3.91
CA VAL A 99 9.81 -3.32 -5.18
C VAL A 99 11.17 -3.11 -5.86
N ALA A 100 11.62 -1.87 -5.98
CA ALA A 100 12.91 -1.54 -6.56
C ALA A 100 14.08 -2.21 -5.80
N TYR A 101 14.06 -2.15 -4.46
CA TYR A 101 15.02 -2.85 -3.61
C TYR A 101 15.02 -4.36 -3.86
N SER A 102 13.84 -4.94 -3.97
CA SER A 102 13.69 -6.38 -4.18
C SER A 102 14.19 -6.80 -5.55
N PHE A 103 13.83 -6.10 -6.61
CA PHE A 103 14.27 -6.40 -7.98
C PHE A 103 15.78 -6.21 -8.16
N GLU A 104 16.37 -5.16 -7.59
CA GLU A 104 17.82 -5.00 -7.60
C GLU A 104 18.50 -6.20 -6.93
N SER A 105 17.99 -6.63 -5.77
CA SER A 105 18.55 -7.75 -5.01
C SER A 105 18.39 -9.10 -5.71
N ILE A 106 17.28 -9.32 -6.43
CA ILE A 106 16.95 -10.63 -7.03
C ILE A 106 17.52 -10.75 -8.45
N ASN A 107 17.39 -9.70 -9.26
CA ASN A 107 17.74 -9.73 -10.68
C ASN A 107 19.12 -9.18 -10.96
N GLY A 108 19.80 -8.59 -9.96
CA GLY A 108 21.08 -7.91 -10.17
C GLY A 108 20.95 -6.66 -11.08
N TRP A 109 19.81 -5.99 -11.05
CA TRP A 109 19.57 -4.78 -11.84
C TRP A 109 20.11 -3.55 -11.12
N ASP A 110 21.40 -3.32 -11.27
CA ASP A 110 22.11 -2.26 -10.56
C ASP A 110 21.49 -0.87 -10.74
N GLY A 111 21.37 -0.15 -9.64
CA GLY A 111 20.99 1.26 -9.60
C GLY A 111 19.48 1.53 -9.75
N ILE A 112 18.61 0.52 -9.81
CA ILE A 112 17.16 0.77 -9.85
C ILE A 112 16.63 1.22 -8.48
N TYR A 113 17.19 0.71 -7.40
CA TYR A 113 16.82 1.16 -6.05
C TYR A 113 17.29 2.60 -5.80
N LYS A 114 18.50 2.95 -6.22
CA LYS A 114 19.00 4.33 -6.16
C LYS A 114 18.12 5.27 -6.99
N ASN A 115 17.72 4.87 -8.20
CA ASN A 115 16.79 5.66 -9.02
C ASN A 115 15.43 5.88 -8.31
N ALA A 116 14.90 4.85 -7.66
CA ALA A 116 13.66 4.97 -6.88
C ALA A 116 13.82 5.92 -5.68
N GLN A 117 14.98 5.90 -5.00
CA GLN A 117 15.28 6.85 -3.92
C GLN A 117 15.33 8.29 -4.42
N ASP A 118 16.00 8.55 -5.56
CA ASP A 118 16.09 9.88 -6.15
C ASP A 118 14.70 10.41 -6.57
N LEU A 119 13.86 9.54 -7.14
CA LEU A 119 12.47 9.88 -7.46
C LEU A 119 11.63 10.13 -6.20
N TYR A 120 11.87 9.39 -5.12
CA TYR A 120 11.21 9.61 -3.84
C TYR A 120 11.56 10.97 -3.24
N GLU A 121 12.84 11.37 -3.27
CA GLU A 121 13.27 12.70 -2.81
C GLU A 121 12.61 13.80 -3.64
N GLN A 122 12.53 13.64 -4.97
CA GLN A 122 11.83 14.57 -5.85
C GLN A 122 10.32 14.63 -5.51
N PHE A 123 9.69 13.49 -5.28
CA PHE A 123 8.28 13.38 -4.88
C PHE A 123 8.02 14.16 -3.57
N ILE A 124 8.83 13.95 -2.54
CA ILE A 124 8.73 14.66 -1.25
C ILE A 124 8.92 16.17 -1.44
N SER A 125 9.96 16.56 -2.19
CA SER A 125 10.24 17.97 -2.48
C SER A 125 9.09 18.64 -3.22
N TYR A 126 8.56 17.98 -4.26
CA TYR A 126 7.44 18.50 -5.03
C TYR A 126 6.18 18.63 -4.16
N ALA A 127 5.84 17.61 -3.39
CA ALA A 127 4.68 17.64 -2.50
C ALA A 127 4.76 18.83 -1.52
N ARG A 128 5.92 19.03 -0.88
CA ARG A 128 6.16 20.16 0.03
C ARG A 128 5.99 21.51 -0.67
N ASN A 129 6.60 21.68 -1.85
CA ASN A 129 6.53 22.94 -2.61
C ASN A 129 5.11 23.28 -3.05
N MET A 130 4.28 22.26 -3.30
CA MET A 130 2.88 22.42 -3.68
C MET A 130 1.92 22.51 -2.48
N GLY A 131 2.42 22.47 -1.25
CA GLY A 131 1.59 22.48 -0.04
C GLY A 131 0.75 21.21 0.13
N ILE A 132 1.16 20.09 -0.47
CA ILE A 132 0.51 18.79 -0.36
C ILE A 132 1.04 18.10 0.89
N ASN A 133 0.15 17.73 1.81
CA ASN A 133 0.56 17.02 3.01
C ASN A 133 0.96 15.59 2.68
N LEU A 134 2.09 15.19 3.21
CA LEU A 134 2.55 13.81 3.17
C LEU A 134 1.75 12.95 4.16
N PRO A 135 1.74 11.63 3.99
CA PRO A 135 1.07 10.73 4.92
C PRO A 135 1.54 10.91 6.37
N ASP A 136 0.59 10.90 7.28
CA ASP A 136 0.84 11.00 8.72
C ASP A 136 1.37 9.68 9.27
N LYS A 137 0.84 8.55 8.75
CA LYS A 137 1.23 7.20 9.15
C LYS A 137 1.22 6.21 7.99
N TYR A 138 2.04 5.19 8.14
CA TYR A 138 2.09 4.03 7.26
C TYR A 138 1.80 2.78 8.10
N ILE A 139 0.84 1.98 7.65
CA ILE A 139 0.57 0.65 8.20
C ILE A 139 1.12 -0.35 7.21
N TRP A 140 2.11 -1.10 7.63
CA TRP A 140 2.68 -2.18 6.86
C TRP A 140 2.10 -3.51 7.30
N LEU A 141 1.29 -4.11 6.42
CA LEU A 141 0.78 -5.47 6.62
C LEU A 141 1.77 -6.46 6.02
N GLN A 142 2.30 -7.34 6.84
CA GLN A 142 3.13 -8.44 6.35
C GLN A 142 2.45 -9.78 6.58
N ALA A 143 2.70 -10.72 5.66
CA ALA A 143 2.42 -12.13 5.84
C ALA A 143 3.62 -12.90 5.28
N ASN A 144 3.93 -14.05 5.87
CA ASN A 144 4.97 -14.91 5.34
C ASN A 144 4.49 -15.63 4.07
N TYR A 145 5.41 -16.28 3.37
CA TYR A 145 5.12 -16.92 2.09
C TYR A 145 4.04 -18.01 2.21
N GLU A 146 4.08 -18.84 3.24
CA GLU A 146 3.11 -19.92 3.45
C GLU A 146 1.69 -19.37 3.64
N GLU A 147 1.55 -18.31 4.43
CA GLU A 147 0.26 -17.65 4.64
C GLU A 147 -0.26 -16.98 3.37
N ILE A 148 0.62 -16.35 2.58
CA ILE A 148 0.27 -15.78 1.27
C ILE A 148 -0.24 -16.87 0.33
N GLN A 149 0.43 -18.03 0.26
CA GLN A 149 0.00 -19.16 -0.54
C GLN A 149 -1.33 -19.75 -0.06
N ARG A 150 -1.51 -19.87 1.26
CA ARG A 150 -2.79 -20.30 1.85
C ARG A 150 -3.94 -19.38 1.46
N ARG A 151 -3.73 -18.05 1.57
CA ARG A 151 -4.73 -17.04 1.18
C ARG A 151 -5.02 -17.06 -0.32
N ASN A 152 -4.00 -17.30 -1.13
CA ASN A 152 -4.16 -17.40 -2.58
C ASN A 152 -5.05 -18.60 -2.97
N LYS A 153 -4.83 -19.76 -2.35
CA LYS A 153 -5.69 -20.95 -2.53
C LYS A 153 -7.15 -20.69 -2.12
N LEU A 154 -7.36 -20.03 -1.00
CA LEU A 154 -8.72 -19.65 -0.54
C LEU A 154 -9.40 -18.70 -1.52
N ARG A 155 -8.67 -17.68 -2.02
CA ARG A 155 -9.20 -16.76 -3.03
C ARG A 155 -9.60 -17.49 -4.32
N GLN A 156 -8.82 -18.47 -4.74
CA GLN A 156 -9.17 -19.31 -5.90
C GLN A 156 -10.47 -20.07 -5.68
N GLN A 157 -10.63 -20.66 -4.49
CA GLN A 157 -11.85 -21.41 -4.15
C GLN A 157 -13.09 -20.50 -4.07
N GLU A 158 -12.96 -19.33 -3.47
CA GLU A 158 -14.07 -18.41 -3.27
C GLU A 158 -14.46 -17.61 -4.51
N ARG A 159 -13.51 -17.24 -5.36
CA ARG A 159 -13.69 -16.28 -6.47
C ARG A 159 -13.29 -16.81 -7.84
N GLY A 160 -12.79 -18.04 -7.94
CA GLY A 160 -12.25 -18.60 -9.17
C GLY A 160 -10.99 -17.87 -9.69
N GLN A 161 -10.39 -17.02 -8.86
CA GLN A 161 -9.23 -16.19 -9.21
C GLN A 161 -8.01 -16.64 -8.42
N LEU A 162 -7.03 -17.23 -9.09
CA LEU A 162 -5.66 -17.32 -8.60
C LEU A 162 -4.95 -16.00 -8.94
N LEU A 163 -4.19 -15.47 -7.98
CA LEU A 163 -3.10 -14.58 -8.34
C LEU A 163 -2.08 -15.48 -9.06
N SER A 164 -1.73 -15.15 -10.29
CA SER A 164 -0.70 -15.87 -11.03
C SER A 164 0.66 -15.69 -10.33
N GLU A 165 1.60 -16.57 -10.62
CA GLU A 165 2.98 -16.42 -10.13
C GLU A 165 3.61 -15.08 -10.57
N THR A 166 3.09 -14.51 -11.67
CA THR A 166 3.45 -13.17 -12.15
C THR A 166 2.89 -12.04 -11.30
N ASP A 167 2.04 -12.32 -10.32
CA ASP A 167 1.36 -11.29 -9.51
C ASP A 167 2.09 -11.00 -8.20
N TRP A 168 3.41 -10.97 -8.19
CA TRP A 168 4.19 -10.49 -7.05
C TRP A 168 4.10 -11.36 -5.79
N ILE A 169 3.96 -12.70 -5.97
CA ILE A 169 3.87 -13.66 -4.87
C ILE A 169 5.04 -14.66 -4.82
N GLU A 170 6.15 -14.33 -5.44
CA GLU A 170 7.37 -15.12 -5.34
C GLU A 170 7.99 -15.01 -3.94
N GLU A 171 8.47 -16.13 -3.39
CA GLU A 171 9.02 -16.20 -2.04
C GLU A 171 10.18 -15.22 -1.83
N ASN A 172 11.11 -15.16 -2.78
CA ASN A 172 12.26 -14.25 -2.70
C ASN A 172 11.82 -12.79 -2.71
N LEU A 173 10.83 -12.42 -3.55
CA LEU A 173 10.30 -11.06 -3.62
C LEU A 173 9.66 -10.66 -2.29
N ILE A 174 8.82 -11.52 -1.74
CA ILE A 174 8.17 -11.29 -0.44
C ILE A 174 9.20 -11.15 0.65
N GLY A 175 10.20 -12.05 0.69
CA GLY A 175 11.29 -11.99 1.67
C GLY A 175 12.07 -10.67 1.60
N LYS A 176 12.38 -10.19 0.40
CA LYS A 176 13.08 -8.92 0.21
C LYS A 176 12.22 -7.70 0.56
N GLN A 177 10.94 -7.72 0.26
CA GLN A 177 10.02 -6.67 0.72
C GLN A 177 9.95 -6.60 2.25
N ILE A 178 9.83 -7.73 2.93
CA ILE A 178 9.84 -7.79 4.40
C ILE A 178 11.18 -7.27 4.94
N GLU A 179 12.30 -7.66 4.34
CA GLU A 179 13.63 -7.15 4.72
C GLU A 179 13.72 -5.63 4.59
N PHE A 180 13.24 -5.08 3.45
CA PHE A 180 13.22 -3.63 3.23
C PHE A 180 12.47 -2.90 4.35
N PHE A 181 11.25 -3.34 4.68
CA PHE A 181 10.47 -2.66 5.71
C PHE A 181 11.04 -2.81 7.12
N ARG A 182 11.68 -3.94 7.41
CA ARG A 182 12.41 -4.10 8.68
C ARG A 182 13.56 -3.11 8.80
N LYS A 183 14.26 -2.81 7.71
CA LYS A 183 15.32 -1.79 7.69
C LYS A 183 14.77 -0.36 7.79
N MET A 184 13.61 -0.11 7.21
CA MET A 184 12.93 1.20 7.29
C MET A 184 12.28 1.45 8.65
N CYS A 185 11.91 0.39 9.40
CA CYS A 185 11.39 0.48 10.76
C CYS A 185 12.51 0.62 11.82
N ILE A 186 13.59 1.32 11.48
CA ILE A 186 14.60 1.74 12.46
C ILE A 186 14.07 2.88 13.36
N PRO A 187 14.66 3.10 14.54
CA PRO A 187 14.13 4.00 15.57
C PRO A 187 13.69 5.38 15.11
N GLU A 188 14.36 5.94 14.13
CA GLU A 188 14.07 7.29 13.62
C GLU A 188 12.74 7.39 12.85
N ASN A 189 12.18 6.25 12.40
CA ASN A 189 10.95 6.17 11.61
C ASN A 189 9.79 5.47 12.33
N THR A 190 10.01 4.98 13.56
CA THR A 190 9.02 4.17 14.30
C THR A 190 7.71 4.89 14.56
N ASP A 191 7.73 6.22 14.69
CA ASP A 191 6.52 7.00 14.93
C ASP A 191 5.57 7.03 13.72
N LYS A 192 6.07 6.77 12.52
CA LYS A 192 5.29 6.86 11.30
C LYS A 192 4.94 5.51 10.69
N ILE A 193 5.77 4.49 10.89
CA ILE A 193 5.58 3.16 10.28
C ILE A 193 5.17 2.17 11.37
N CYS A 194 3.97 1.61 11.24
CA CYS A 194 3.45 0.55 12.10
C CYS A 194 3.45 -0.77 11.31
N LEU A 195 4.21 -1.73 11.79
CA LEU A 195 4.29 -3.06 11.18
C LEU A 195 3.31 -4.00 11.89
N ILE A 196 2.44 -4.64 11.13
CA ILE A 196 1.45 -5.62 11.61
C ILE A 196 1.73 -6.95 10.92
N ASP A 197 2.05 -7.96 11.72
CA ASP A 197 2.13 -9.34 11.25
C ASP A 197 0.72 -9.93 11.20
N THR A 198 0.26 -10.21 9.98
CA THR A 198 -1.10 -10.72 9.75
C THR A 198 -1.18 -12.26 9.66
N ASN A 199 -0.08 -12.97 9.94
CA ASN A 199 -0.10 -14.43 9.98
C ASN A 199 -1.15 -14.91 11.00
N ASN A 200 -1.99 -15.85 10.57
CA ASN A 200 -3.07 -16.42 11.38
C ASN A 200 -4.13 -15.42 11.91
N MET A 201 -4.10 -14.15 11.50
CA MET A 201 -5.13 -13.19 11.87
C MET A 201 -6.34 -13.29 10.93
N THR A 202 -7.52 -13.17 11.50
CA THR A 202 -8.77 -12.96 10.77
C THR A 202 -8.86 -11.52 10.26
N LYS A 203 -9.74 -11.28 9.29
CA LYS A 203 -10.01 -9.93 8.77
C LYS A 203 -10.48 -8.97 9.87
N GLN A 204 -11.20 -9.48 10.85
CA GLN A 204 -11.71 -8.70 11.97
C GLN A 204 -10.60 -8.32 12.95
N GLU A 205 -9.73 -9.26 13.30
CA GLU A 205 -8.58 -9.00 14.18
C GLU A 205 -7.63 -7.97 13.59
N VAL A 206 -7.36 -8.02 12.27
CA VAL A 206 -6.55 -7.00 11.60
C VAL A 206 -7.21 -5.62 11.67
N LEU A 207 -8.54 -5.53 11.47
CA LEU A 207 -9.28 -4.27 11.60
C LEU A 207 -9.20 -3.71 13.03
N GLU A 208 -9.41 -4.55 14.04
CA GLU A 208 -9.38 -4.16 15.45
C GLU A 208 -8.00 -3.67 15.86
N GLU A 209 -6.93 -4.35 15.44
CA GLU A 209 -5.55 -3.94 15.69
C GLU A 209 -5.27 -2.57 15.08
N VAL A 210 -5.64 -2.35 13.82
CA VAL A 210 -5.48 -1.05 13.16
C VAL A 210 -6.29 0.05 13.85
N CYS A 211 -7.54 -0.25 14.24
CA CYS A 211 -8.37 0.71 14.97
C CYS A 211 -7.75 1.08 16.32
N SER A 212 -7.20 0.11 17.04
CA SER A 212 -6.49 0.33 18.29
C SER A 212 -5.27 1.24 18.11
N LEU A 213 -4.39 0.91 17.15
CA LEU A 213 -3.18 1.69 16.84
C LEU A 213 -3.48 3.13 16.43
N LEU A 214 -4.56 3.34 15.69
CA LEU A 214 -4.95 4.65 15.18
C LEU A 214 -5.94 5.39 16.09
N LYS A 215 -6.40 4.78 17.17
CA LYS A 215 -7.45 5.28 18.07
C LYS A 215 -8.74 5.63 17.31
N LEU A 216 -9.17 4.75 16.42
CA LEU A 216 -10.40 4.88 15.65
C LEU A 216 -11.53 4.13 16.34
N GLN A 217 -12.74 4.69 16.25
CA GLN A 217 -13.94 4.05 16.80
C GLN A 217 -14.69 3.31 15.68
N LEU A 218 -15.01 2.05 15.93
CA LEU A 218 -15.91 1.28 15.08
C LEU A 218 -17.33 1.80 15.21
N LYS A 219 -18.10 1.79 14.12
CA LYS A 219 -19.55 2.08 14.14
C LYS A 219 -20.22 1.08 15.10
N VAL A 220 -20.90 1.60 16.07
CA VAL A 220 -21.81 0.78 16.89
C VAL A 220 -23.02 0.48 16.00
N TYR A 221 -23.09 -0.72 15.45
CA TYR A 221 -24.33 -1.20 14.87
C TYR A 221 -25.26 -1.49 16.04
N ASP A 222 -26.23 -0.60 16.21
CA ASP A 222 -27.36 -0.90 17.09
C ASP A 222 -28.02 -2.18 16.54
N ARG A 223 -27.75 -3.30 17.18
CA ARG A 223 -28.47 -4.55 16.89
C ARG A 223 -29.85 -4.33 17.46
N GLY A 224 -30.66 -3.59 16.70
CA GLY A 224 -32.08 -3.49 17.01
C GLY A 224 -32.59 -4.89 17.33
N GLU A 225 -33.03 -5.07 18.57
CA GLU A 225 -33.73 -6.24 19.03
C GLU A 225 -34.86 -6.56 18.03
N LYS A 226 -34.78 -7.77 17.45
CA LYS A 226 -35.88 -8.36 16.70
C LYS A 226 -36.62 -9.31 17.64
#